data_f376327ce7ca5eac285a4605b80b50b9
#
_entry.id   f376327ce7ca5eac285a4605b80b50b9
#
_cell.length_a   1.000
_cell.length_b   1.000
_cell.length_c   1.000
_cell.angle_alpha   90.00
_cell.angle_beta   90.00
_cell.angle_gamma   90.00
#
_symmetry.space_group_name_H-M   'P 1'
#
loop_
_entity.id
_entity.type
_entity.pdbx_description
1 polymer ?
#
loop_
_entity_poly.entity_id
_entity_poly.type
_entity_poly.pdbx_seq_one_letter_code
_entity_poly.pdbx_strand_id
1 'polypeptide(L)'
;MRWRVPGAVVAAMAAVLLVAGTPPPTGGGDTAQRVDIGGGRSLYLRCSGSGSPTVVLLSGLHEASDPWSLTDTAPPVPKAPAVFPGVAAFTRVCTYDRPGTIRYTQPPALTTRSTPVRGTRTLPAMVQDLDRLLTAARVPGPYLLVGHSFGGMLALRYAQEHPERTRGLVLVDALGPALKPAMAADWAAYVEALRHPGTPFDADPEFEQVDIDGGVTAIDRGGPLPPVPVAVLSKTEPFAAPPTMSKDLLAKLEAAWPKAQQALVGMRPQTPHLLATGSDHYVQLHDPDLTIAAVRLIADRSAAARP
;
A
#
# COMPACT_ATOMS: atom_id res chain seq x y z
N MET A 1 14.85 -15.50 -91.42
CA MET A 1 13.74 -15.07 -90.54
C MET A 1 14.13 -15.39 -89.09
N ARG A 2 14.67 -14.38 -88.35
CA ARG A 2 15.13 -14.55 -86.96
C ARG A 2 14.44 -13.48 -86.15
N TRP A 3 13.64 -13.92 -85.21
CA TRP A 3 12.94 -13.07 -84.26
C TRP A 3 13.87 -12.70 -83.12
N ARG A 4 14.04 -11.43 -82.81
CA ARG A 4 14.74 -10.90 -81.64
C ARG A 4 13.73 -10.64 -80.56
N VAL A 5 14.05 -11.15 -79.37
CA VAL A 5 13.29 -10.94 -78.13
C VAL A 5 13.92 -9.73 -77.43
N PRO A 6 13.16 -8.71 -76.97
CA PRO A 6 13.71 -7.60 -76.23
C PRO A 6 13.90 -7.98 -74.75
N GLY A 7 15.02 -7.53 -74.20
CA GLY A 7 15.42 -7.78 -72.80
C GLY A 7 14.50 -7.10 -71.79
N ALA A 8 14.14 -7.85 -70.78
CA ALA A 8 13.43 -7.37 -69.62
C ALA A 8 14.42 -6.67 -68.66
N VAL A 9 14.17 -5.41 -68.37
CA VAL A 9 14.79 -4.67 -67.27
C VAL A 9 14.16 -5.11 -65.97
N VAL A 10 14.91 -5.81 -65.09
CA VAL A 10 14.50 -6.16 -63.76
C VAL A 10 14.79 -4.97 -62.83
N ALA A 11 13.75 -4.21 -62.48
CA ALA A 11 13.83 -3.19 -61.44
C ALA A 11 13.79 -3.90 -60.08
N ALA A 12 14.88 -3.90 -59.34
CA ALA A 12 14.94 -4.36 -57.96
C ALA A 12 14.25 -3.34 -57.03
N MET A 13 13.03 -3.62 -56.61
CA MET A 13 12.40 -2.88 -55.51
C MET A 13 12.98 -3.40 -54.16
N ALA A 14 13.77 -2.55 -53.50
CA ALA A 14 14.15 -2.78 -52.12
C ALA A 14 12.91 -2.58 -51.21
N ALA A 15 12.37 -3.67 -50.70
CA ALA A 15 11.33 -3.62 -49.69
C ALA A 15 11.96 -3.21 -48.34
N VAL A 16 11.72 -1.96 -47.94
CA VAL A 16 12.03 -1.50 -46.58
C VAL A 16 11.01 -2.16 -45.64
N LEU A 17 11.41 -3.19 -44.94
CA LEU A 17 10.65 -3.77 -43.84
C LEU A 17 10.63 -2.77 -42.68
N LEU A 18 9.60 -1.96 -42.56
CA LEU A 18 9.24 -1.25 -41.36
C LEU A 18 8.87 -2.30 -40.30
N VAL A 19 9.81 -2.61 -39.41
CA VAL A 19 9.53 -3.33 -38.19
C VAL A 19 8.66 -2.40 -37.35
N ALA A 20 7.34 -2.57 -37.46
CA ALA A 20 6.41 -1.96 -36.54
C ALA A 20 6.70 -2.55 -35.15
N GLY A 21 7.37 -1.76 -34.32
CA GLY A 21 7.50 -2.08 -32.91
C GLY A 21 6.12 -2.27 -32.34
N THR A 22 5.82 -3.46 -31.81
CA THR A 22 4.59 -3.71 -31.07
C THR A 22 4.49 -2.66 -29.97
N PRO A 23 3.40 -1.86 -29.90
CA PRO A 23 3.19 -0.97 -28.78
C PRO A 23 3.19 -1.82 -27.50
N PRO A 24 3.76 -1.32 -26.38
CA PRO A 24 3.71 -2.04 -25.11
C PRO A 24 2.24 -2.34 -24.79
N PRO A 25 1.93 -3.50 -24.20
CA PRO A 25 0.55 -3.89 -23.91
C PRO A 25 -0.10 -2.85 -23.00
N THR A 26 -1.06 -2.10 -23.52
CA THR A 26 -1.94 -1.19 -22.77
C THR A 26 -3.06 -1.96 -22.07
N GLY A 27 -2.88 -3.24 -21.83
CA GLY A 27 -3.82 -4.13 -21.17
C GLY A 27 -3.53 -4.24 -19.69
N GLY A 28 -4.42 -3.74 -18.84
CA GLY A 28 -4.41 -3.93 -17.40
C GLY A 28 -4.69 -5.37 -16.98
N GLY A 29 -3.85 -6.32 -17.40
CA GLY A 29 -3.92 -7.70 -16.93
C GLY A 29 -3.32 -7.85 -15.53
N ASP A 30 -3.72 -8.91 -14.81
CA ASP A 30 -3.12 -9.32 -13.55
C ASP A 30 -1.62 -9.60 -13.76
N THR A 31 -0.80 -8.91 -12.97
CA THR A 31 0.65 -9.11 -12.95
C THR A 31 1.10 -9.41 -11.53
N ALA A 32 1.97 -10.40 -11.38
CA ALA A 32 2.61 -10.72 -10.10
C ALA A 32 4.08 -11.06 -10.39
N GLN A 33 5.01 -10.25 -9.89
CA GLN A 33 6.42 -10.36 -10.25
C GLN A 33 7.34 -9.87 -9.14
N ARG A 34 8.58 -10.32 -9.18
CA ARG A 34 9.67 -9.70 -8.43
C ARG A 34 10.29 -8.61 -9.31
N VAL A 35 10.37 -7.41 -8.77
CA VAL A 35 10.90 -6.22 -9.46
C VAL A 35 12.23 -5.86 -8.83
N ASP A 36 13.28 -5.75 -9.62
CA ASP A 36 14.58 -5.27 -9.17
C ASP A 36 14.48 -3.77 -8.84
N ILE A 37 14.84 -3.42 -7.60
CA ILE A 37 14.87 -2.04 -7.09
C ILE A 37 16.30 -1.49 -6.96
N GLY A 38 17.28 -2.20 -7.51
CA GLY A 38 18.70 -1.88 -7.39
C GLY A 38 19.34 -2.39 -6.11
N GLY A 39 20.67 -2.34 -6.06
CA GLY A 39 21.45 -2.80 -4.91
C GLY A 39 21.36 -4.31 -4.65
N GLY A 40 21.08 -5.11 -5.67
CA GLY A 40 20.90 -6.56 -5.55
C GLY A 40 19.59 -6.96 -4.84
N ARG A 41 18.62 -6.04 -4.70
CA ARG A 41 17.34 -6.28 -4.03
C ARG A 41 16.17 -6.25 -5.00
N SER A 42 15.22 -7.14 -4.77
CA SER A 42 13.95 -7.19 -5.49
C SER A 42 12.79 -7.20 -4.51
N LEU A 43 11.69 -6.57 -4.88
CA LEU A 43 10.43 -6.62 -4.14
C LEU A 43 9.35 -7.29 -5.00
N TYR A 44 8.47 -8.04 -4.33
CA TYR A 44 7.26 -8.56 -4.94
C TYR A 44 6.25 -7.44 -5.16
N LEU A 45 5.71 -7.38 -6.35
CA LEU A 45 4.64 -6.48 -6.74
C LEU A 45 3.54 -7.27 -7.43
N ARG A 46 2.30 -7.05 -7.04
CA ARG A 46 1.11 -7.54 -7.73
C ARG A 46 0.23 -6.36 -8.11
N CYS A 47 -0.20 -6.30 -9.37
CA CYS A 47 -1.16 -5.31 -9.86
C CYS A 47 -2.28 -5.99 -10.64
N SER A 48 -3.46 -5.39 -10.61
CA SER A 48 -4.65 -5.83 -11.36
C SER A 48 -5.50 -4.63 -11.76
N GLY A 49 -6.46 -4.85 -12.65
CA GLY A 49 -7.36 -3.82 -13.14
C GLY A 49 -6.69 -2.81 -14.07
N SER A 50 -7.45 -1.82 -14.52
CA SER A 50 -7.02 -0.78 -15.45
C SER A 50 -7.68 0.54 -15.10
N GLY A 51 -7.09 1.66 -15.53
CA GLY A 51 -7.62 3.00 -15.27
C GLY A 51 -6.72 3.85 -14.37
N SER A 52 -7.25 4.98 -13.94
CA SER A 52 -6.55 6.00 -13.15
C SER A 52 -7.50 6.65 -12.15
N PRO A 53 -7.02 7.01 -10.95
CA PRO A 53 -5.64 6.86 -10.47
C PRO A 53 -5.27 5.39 -10.21
N THR A 54 -3.96 5.07 -10.26
CA THR A 54 -3.51 3.79 -9.72
C THR A 54 -3.59 3.82 -8.20
N VAL A 55 -4.26 2.83 -7.63
CA VAL A 55 -4.34 2.62 -6.17
C VAL A 55 -3.14 1.77 -5.73
N VAL A 56 -2.45 2.17 -4.66
CA VAL A 56 -1.37 1.40 -4.04
C VAL A 56 -1.77 1.04 -2.62
N LEU A 57 -1.94 -0.25 -2.35
CA LEU A 57 -2.33 -0.79 -1.04
C LEU A 57 -1.07 -1.08 -0.21
N LEU A 58 -1.00 -0.47 0.97
CA LEU A 58 0.13 -0.51 1.89
C LEU A 58 -0.29 -1.23 3.17
N SER A 59 0.25 -2.43 3.39
CA SER A 59 -0.12 -3.29 4.52
C SER A 59 0.39 -2.78 5.86
N GLY A 60 -0.22 -3.25 6.94
CA GLY A 60 0.17 -2.99 8.32
C GLY A 60 1.55 -3.52 8.67
N LEU A 61 2.04 -3.21 9.88
CA LEU A 61 3.33 -3.69 10.37
C LEU A 61 3.36 -5.21 10.33
N HIS A 62 4.48 -5.78 9.89
CA HIS A 62 4.73 -7.22 9.75
C HIS A 62 3.85 -7.96 8.73
N GLU A 63 2.93 -7.29 8.05
CA GLU A 63 2.02 -7.92 7.09
C GLU A 63 2.56 -7.86 5.66
N ALA A 64 2.58 -9.00 4.98
CA ALA A 64 2.71 -9.07 3.53
C ALA A 64 1.44 -8.52 2.85
N SER A 65 1.35 -8.65 1.53
CA SER A 65 0.21 -8.14 0.76
C SER A 65 -1.06 -9.01 0.83
N ASP A 66 -0.98 -10.18 1.43
CA ASP A 66 -2.08 -11.16 1.43
C ASP A 66 -3.39 -10.64 2.05
N PRO A 67 -3.41 -9.88 3.17
CA PRO A 67 -4.63 -9.34 3.78
C PRO A 67 -5.54 -8.57 2.81
N TRP A 68 -4.97 -7.88 1.84
CA TRP A 68 -5.76 -7.15 0.85
C TRP A 68 -6.58 -8.05 -0.11
N SER A 69 -6.27 -9.34 -0.13
CA SER A 69 -6.95 -10.35 -0.96
C SER A 69 -7.79 -11.35 -0.17
N LEU A 70 -7.96 -11.10 1.12
CA LEU A 70 -8.72 -11.94 2.06
C LEU A 70 -9.93 -11.18 2.61
N THR A 71 -10.92 -11.90 3.07
CA THR A 71 -12.06 -11.36 3.81
C THR A 71 -12.36 -12.27 4.99
N ASP A 72 -12.78 -11.64 6.08
CA ASP A 72 -13.29 -12.30 7.27
C ASP A 72 -14.57 -11.55 7.73
N THR A 73 -15.57 -11.51 6.83
CA THR A 73 -16.82 -10.81 7.08
C THR A 73 -17.76 -11.68 7.91
N ALA A 74 -18.32 -11.09 8.98
CA ALA A 74 -19.35 -11.69 9.79
C ALA A 74 -20.68 -10.92 9.66
N PRO A 75 -21.84 -11.58 9.74
CA PRO A 75 -23.12 -10.86 9.78
C PRO A 75 -23.14 -9.79 10.91
N PRO A 76 -23.75 -8.61 10.69
CA PRO A 76 -24.59 -8.22 9.56
C PRO A 76 -23.86 -7.69 8.32
N VAL A 77 -22.53 -7.68 8.29
CA VAL A 77 -21.78 -7.19 7.12
C VAL A 77 -22.04 -8.08 5.90
N PRO A 78 -22.47 -7.52 4.76
CA PRO A 78 -22.69 -8.28 3.53
C PRO A 78 -21.41 -8.93 3.04
N LYS A 79 -21.50 -10.10 2.39
CA LYS A 79 -20.37 -10.66 1.68
C LYS A 79 -19.96 -9.71 0.56
N ALA A 80 -18.73 -9.24 0.63
CA ALA A 80 -18.11 -8.39 -0.37
C ALA A 80 -16.83 -9.06 -0.90
N PRO A 81 -16.37 -8.69 -2.11
CA PRO A 81 -15.03 -9.09 -2.53
C PRO A 81 -14.00 -8.48 -1.59
N ALA A 82 -12.85 -9.14 -1.43
CA ALA A 82 -11.70 -8.53 -0.75
C ALA A 82 -11.30 -7.20 -1.41
N VAL A 83 -10.60 -6.35 -0.67
CA VAL A 83 -10.30 -4.98 -1.12
C VAL A 83 -9.54 -4.98 -2.46
N PHE A 84 -8.52 -5.84 -2.62
CA PHE A 84 -7.73 -5.86 -3.86
C PHE A 84 -8.59 -6.16 -5.11
N PRO A 85 -9.35 -7.27 -5.20
CA PRO A 85 -10.21 -7.51 -6.36
C PRO A 85 -11.36 -6.50 -6.47
N GLY A 86 -11.90 -6.00 -5.36
CA GLY A 86 -12.97 -5.00 -5.38
C GLY A 86 -12.52 -3.66 -5.96
N VAL A 87 -11.30 -3.23 -5.66
CA VAL A 87 -10.70 -2.02 -6.26
C VAL A 87 -10.31 -2.27 -7.71
N ALA A 88 -9.77 -3.46 -8.04
CA ALA A 88 -9.42 -3.85 -9.42
C ALA A 88 -10.61 -3.79 -10.38
N ALA A 89 -11.83 -3.93 -9.87
CA ALA A 89 -13.06 -3.87 -10.67
C ALA A 89 -13.36 -2.47 -11.25
N PHE A 90 -12.74 -1.40 -10.74
CA PHE A 90 -13.03 -0.05 -11.23
C PHE A 90 -11.80 0.82 -11.52
N THR A 91 -10.61 0.43 -11.06
CA THR A 91 -9.36 1.13 -11.38
C THR A 91 -8.17 0.19 -11.28
N ARG A 92 -6.97 0.65 -11.69
CA ARG A 92 -5.75 -0.10 -11.48
C ARG A 92 -5.39 -0.12 -10.00
N VAL A 93 -5.07 -1.28 -9.45
CA VAL A 93 -4.62 -1.46 -8.07
C VAL A 93 -3.34 -2.28 -8.00
N CYS A 94 -2.42 -1.88 -7.14
CA CYS A 94 -1.17 -2.59 -6.86
C CYS A 94 -1.02 -2.80 -5.36
N THR A 95 -0.35 -3.89 -4.99
CA THR A 95 0.11 -4.18 -3.63
C THR A 95 1.47 -4.86 -3.69
N TYR A 96 2.24 -4.81 -2.61
CA TYR A 96 3.59 -5.35 -2.58
C TYR A 96 3.94 -5.94 -1.22
N ASP A 97 4.96 -6.80 -1.19
CA ASP A 97 5.52 -7.30 0.07
C ASP A 97 6.74 -6.51 0.47
N ARG A 98 6.74 -5.97 1.68
CA ARG A 98 7.96 -5.48 2.29
C ARG A 98 8.84 -6.66 2.73
N PRO A 99 10.19 -6.50 2.77
CA PRO A 99 11.08 -7.53 3.30
C PRO A 99 10.72 -7.93 4.73
N GLY A 100 10.76 -9.22 5.02
CA GLY A 100 10.58 -9.77 6.36
C GLY A 100 9.14 -9.77 6.89
N THR A 101 8.15 -9.45 6.05
CA THR A 101 6.75 -9.50 6.43
C THR A 101 6.18 -10.91 6.40
N ILE A 102 5.16 -11.16 7.23
CA ILE A 102 4.50 -12.47 7.39
C ILE A 102 3.42 -12.64 6.33
N ARG A 103 3.44 -13.75 5.62
CA ARG A 103 2.39 -14.17 4.72
C ARG A 103 1.27 -14.90 5.46
N TYR A 104 0.05 -14.65 5.06
CA TYR A 104 -1.17 -15.32 5.57
C TYR A 104 -1.38 -16.67 4.88
N THR A 105 -0.33 -17.50 4.87
CA THR A 105 -0.36 -18.89 4.38
C THR A 105 -0.63 -19.88 5.52
N GLN A 106 -0.85 -21.15 5.21
CA GLN A 106 -1.01 -22.20 6.21
C GLN A 106 0.10 -23.25 6.02
N PRO A 107 1.08 -23.33 6.94
CA PRO A 107 1.33 -22.42 8.08
C PRO A 107 1.77 -21.03 7.64
N PRO A 108 1.67 -20.01 8.53
CA PRO A 108 2.25 -18.68 8.27
C PRO A 108 3.76 -18.77 8.03
N ALA A 109 4.31 -17.91 7.16
CA ALA A 109 5.72 -17.88 6.84
C ALA A 109 6.19 -16.46 6.53
N LEU A 110 7.47 -16.17 6.74
CA LEU A 110 8.06 -14.94 6.22
C LEU A 110 8.01 -14.94 4.68
N THR A 111 7.82 -13.76 4.12
CA THR A 111 7.79 -13.65 2.66
C THR A 111 9.18 -13.94 2.07
N THR A 112 9.21 -14.85 1.12
CA THR A 112 10.38 -15.12 0.26
C THR A 112 10.25 -14.42 -1.09
N ARG A 113 9.12 -13.72 -1.31
CA ARG A 113 8.81 -13.02 -2.56
C ARG A 113 9.62 -11.72 -2.71
N SER A 114 10.04 -11.12 -1.59
CA SER A 114 10.94 -9.96 -1.57
C SER A 114 12.29 -10.35 -0.99
N THR A 115 13.35 -9.66 -1.40
CA THR A 115 14.70 -9.89 -0.88
C THR A 115 14.75 -9.53 0.60
N PRO A 116 15.18 -10.41 1.49
CA PRO A 116 15.28 -10.12 2.92
C PRO A 116 16.19 -8.93 3.22
N VAL A 117 15.87 -8.20 4.28
CA VAL A 117 16.72 -7.11 4.80
C VAL A 117 16.84 -7.30 6.32
N ARG A 118 18.07 -7.41 6.79
CA ARG A 118 18.36 -7.55 8.23
C ARG A 118 18.47 -6.19 8.89
N GLY A 119 18.13 -6.14 10.16
CA GLY A 119 18.22 -4.93 10.99
C GLY A 119 17.05 -3.96 10.83
N THR A 120 17.07 -2.96 11.69
CA THR A 120 15.97 -1.98 11.80
C THR A 120 15.95 -1.04 10.60
N ARG A 121 14.79 -0.89 10.00
CA ARG A 121 14.57 -0.03 8.81
C ARG A 121 13.91 1.28 9.22
N THR A 122 14.35 2.38 8.61
CA THR A 122 13.71 3.69 8.79
C THR A 122 12.56 3.89 7.81
N LEU A 123 11.56 4.67 8.21
CA LEU A 123 10.42 4.99 7.35
C LEU A 123 10.84 5.64 6.00
N PRO A 124 11.79 6.62 5.97
CA PRO A 124 12.26 7.16 4.69
C PRO A 124 12.90 6.10 3.77
N ALA A 125 13.69 5.17 4.31
CA ALA A 125 14.28 4.10 3.50
C ALA A 125 13.21 3.17 2.91
N MET A 126 12.11 2.92 3.63
CA MET A 126 10.99 2.11 3.16
C MET A 126 10.16 2.84 2.09
N VAL A 127 9.99 4.17 2.22
CA VAL A 127 9.38 5.02 1.21
C VAL A 127 10.22 5.04 -0.07
N GLN A 128 11.55 5.16 0.06
CA GLN A 128 12.45 5.08 -1.09
C GLN A 128 12.36 3.73 -1.81
N ASP A 129 12.25 2.62 -1.09
CA ASP A 129 12.05 1.30 -1.69
C ASP A 129 10.73 1.22 -2.46
N LEU A 130 9.64 1.76 -1.90
CA LEU A 130 8.35 1.84 -2.59
C LEU A 130 8.44 2.67 -3.86
N ASP A 131 9.09 3.84 -3.80
CA ASP A 131 9.24 4.70 -4.97
C ASP A 131 10.06 4.05 -6.08
N ARG A 132 11.18 3.39 -5.73
CA ARG A 132 11.99 2.60 -6.66
C ARG A 132 11.20 1.46 -7.28
N LEU A 133 10.40 0.74 -6.47
CA LEU A 133 9.55 -0.35 -6.92
C LEU A 133 8.56 0.12 -7.98
N LEU A 134 7.78 1.17 -7.68
CA LEU A 134 6.76 1.71 -8.58
C LEU A 134 7.39 2.25 -9.87
N THR A 135 8.56 2.87 -9.77
CA THR A 135 9.30 3.41 -10.91
C THR A 135 9.87 2.28 -11.78
N ALA A 136 10.57 1.30 -11.19
CA ALA A 136 11.17 0.18 -11.92
C ALA A 136 10.10 -0.69 -12.61
N ALA A 137 8.97 -0.89 -11.95
CA ALA A 137 7.82 -1.61 -12.51
C ALA A 137 7.02 -0.79 -13.51
N ARG A 138 7.37 0.48 -13.75
CA ARG A 138 6.64 1.42 -14.61
C ARG A 138 5.15 1.51 -14.27
N VAL A 139 4.84 1.48 -12.97
CA VAL A 139 3.47 1.67 -12.50
C VAL A 139 3.05 3.11 -12.77
N PRO A 140 1.97 3.36 -13.53
CA PRO A 140 1.58 4.73 -13.87
C PRO A 140 1.04 5.46 -12.64
N GLY A 141 1.60 6.64 -12.35
CA GLY A 141 1.11 7.59 -11.34
C GLY A 141 0.27 8.71 -11.97
N PRO A 142 -0.18 9.69 -11.17
CA PRO A 142 -0.03 9.76 -9.71
C PRO A 142 -0.92 8.76 -8.97
N TYR A 143 -0.54 8.42 -7.72
CA TYR A 143 -1.11 7.33 -6.94
C TYR A 143 -2.17 7.80 -5.93
N LEU A 144 -3.18 6.96 -5.72
CA LEU A 144 -4.02 6.98 -4.53
C LEU A 144 -3.44 5.95 -3.56
N LEU A 145 -2.92 6.40 -2.42
CA LEU A 145 -2.30 5.53 -1.44
C LEU A 145 -3.34 5.11 -0.39
N VAL A 146 -3.46 3.82 -0.15
CA VAL A 146 -4.35 3.24 0.86
C VAL A 146 -3.49 2.54 1.88
N GLY A 147 -3.44 3.04 3.11
CA GLY A 147 -2.56 2.52 4.16
C GLY A 147 -3.35 1.99 5.35
N HIS A 148 -3.19 0.69 5.65
CA HIS A 148 -3.67 0.08 6.87
C HIS A 148 -2.60 0.19 7.97
N SER A 149 -2.99 0.61 9.18
CA SER A 149 -2.11 0.62 10.34
C SER A 149 -0.77 1.34 10.05
N PHE A 150 0.36 0.67 10.18
CA PHE A 150 1.70 1.19 9.81
C PHE A 150 1.78 1.62 8.33
N GLY A 151 1.03 0.97 7.43
CA GLY A 151 0.91 1.40 6.04
C GLY A 151 0.41 2.83 5.88
N GLY A 152 -0.33 3.34 6.87
CA GLY A 152 -0.73 4.75 6.94
C GLY A 152 0.46 5.69 7.12
N MET A 153 1.44 5.33 7.96
CA MET A 153 2.69 6.11 8.09
C MET A 153 3.48 6.14 6.77
N LEU A 154 3.54 4.98 6.06
CA LEU A 154 4.16 4.92 4.74
C LEU A 154 3.43 5.84 3.74
N ALA A 155 2.09 5.83 3.73
CA ALA A 155 1.28 6.68 2.86
C ALA A 155 1.50 8.16 3.13
N LEU A 156 1.47 8.57 4.41
CA LEU A 156 1.72 9.95 4.83
C LEU A 156 3.11 10.42 4.43
N ARG A 157 4.13 9.62 4.73
CA ARG A 157 5.51 9.99 4.41
C ARG A 157 5.78 10.00 2.91
N TYR A 158 5.23 9.04 2.16
CA TYR A 158 5.31 9.05 0.70
C TYR A 158 4.68 10.32 0.11
N ALA A 159 3.50 10.70 0.60
CA ALA A 159 2.83 11.91 0.13
C ALA A 159 3.62 13.21 0.44
N GLN A 160 4.38 13.24 1.54
CA GLN A 160 5.26 14.37 1.87
C GLN A 160 6.50 14.41 0.97
N GLU A 161 7.11 13.26 0.66
CA GLU A 161 8.33 13.17 -0.17
C GLU A 161 8.04 13.28 -1.68
N HIS A 162 6.85 12.83 -2.11
CA HIS A 162 6.45 12.75 -3.53
C HIS A 162 5.08 13.39 -3.75
N PRO A 163 4.90 14.68 -3.42
CA PRO A 163 3.61 15.37 -3.53
C PRO A 163 3.04 15.35 -4.94
N GLU A 164 3.88 15.44 -5.97
CA GLU A 164 3.50 15.40 -7.39
C GLU A 164 3.05 14.01 -7.85
N ARG A 165 3.46 12.96 -7.14
CA ARG A 165 3.11 11.56 -7.42
C ARG A 165 1.93 11.07 -6.57
N THR A 166 1.40 11.91 -5.67
CA THR A 166 0.28 11.57 -4.78
C THR A 166 -1.01 12.25 -5.26
N ARG A 167 -2.09 11.47 -5.36
CA ARG A 167 -3.39 11.93 -5.85
C ARG A 167 -4.48 11.90 -4.77
N GLY A 168 -4.30 11.12 -3.73
CA GLY A 168 -5.22 10.99 -2.60
C GLY A 168 -4.72 9.99 -1.58
N LEU A 169 -5.32 10.02 -0.39
CA LEU A 169 -4.99 9.11 0.71
C LEU A 169 -6.28 8.48 1.27
N VAL A 170 -6.23 7.18 1.56
CA VAL A 170 -7.21 6.48 2.38
C VAL A 170 -6.47 5.83 3.54
N LEU A 171 -6.76 6.26 4.76
CA LEU A 171 -6.11 5.84 5.99
C LEU A 171 -7.03 4.86 6.72
N VAL A 172 -6.70 3.57 6.68
CA VAL A 172 -7.52 2.48 7.20
C VAL A 172 -7.02 2.11 8.57
N ASP A 173 -7.71 2.56 9.62
CA ASP A 173 -7.34 2.46 11.03
C ASP A 173 -5.83 2.67 11.24
N ALA A 174 -5.34 3.77 10.65
CA ALA A 174 -3.94 4.00 10.40
C ALA A 174 -3.19 4.45 11.66
N LEU A 175 -1.96 3.96 11.82
CA LEU A 175 -1.02 4.51 12.77
C LEU A 175 -0.59 5.91 12.31
N GLY A 176 -0.95 6.92 13.09
CA GLY A 176 -0.60 8.30 12.83
C GLY A 176 0.36 8.89 13.89
N PRO A 177 1.07 9.99 13.58
CA PRO A 177 2.07 10.57 14.49
C PRO A 177 1.48 11.04 15.82
N ALA A 178 0.20 11.46 15.83
CA ALA A 178 -0.49 11.93 17.04
C ALA A 178 -0.69 10.83 18.11
N LEU A 179 -0.48 9.54 17.77
CA LEU A 179 -0.55 8.48 18.77
C LEU A 179 0.59 8.59 19.80
N LYS A 180 1.78 9.00 19.38
CA LYS A 180 2.93 9.15 20.29
C LYS A 180 2.62 10.11 21.45
N PRO A 181 2.23 11.36 21.25
CA PRO A 181 1.84 12.24 22.35
C PRO A 181 0.58 11.76 23.10
N ALA A 182 -0.35 11.07 22.45
CA ALA A 182 -1.54 10.52 23.10
C ALA A 182 -1.23 9.35 24.06
N MET A 183 -0.21 8.55 23.75
CA MET A 183 0.31 7.46 24.62
C MET A 183 1.26 8.00 25.70
N ALA A 184 1.87 9.14 25.51
CA ALA A 184 2.77 9.79 26.47
C ALA A 184 3.86 8.85 27.00
N ALA A 185 3.89 8.60 28.33
CA ALA A 185 4.90 7.74 28.97
C ALA A 185 4.81 6.26 28.55
N ASP A 186 3.68 5.81 28.04
CA ASP A 186 3.45 4.43 27.63
C ASP A 186 3.90 4.15 26.16
N TRP A 187 4.30 5.20 25.45
CA TRP A 187 4.72 5.08 24.03
C TRP A 187 5.88 4.09 23.83
N ALA A 188 6.89 4.14 24.68
CA ALA A 188 8.05 3.26 24.57
C ALA A 188 7.68 1.78 24.75
N ALA A 189 6.78 1.49 25.69
CA ALA A 189 6.28 0.13 25.93
C ALA A 189 5.41 -0.36 24.74
N TYR A 190 4.63 0.53 24.14
CA TYR A 190 3.87 0.22 22.94
C TYR A 190 4.77 -0.11 21.75
N VAL A 191 5.80 0.71 21.49
CA VAL A 191 6.76 0.45 20.40
C VAL A 191 7.49 -0.87 20.60
N GLU A 192 7.85 -1.21 21.87
CA GLU A 192 8.50 -2.48 22.16
C GLU A 192 7.59 -3.68 21.93
N ALA A 193 6.29 -3.58 22.30
CA ALA A 193 5.31 -4.61 22.01
C ALA A 193 5.07 -4.80 20.49
N LEU A 194 5.21 -3.75 19.70
CA LEU A 194 5.16 -3.84 18.23
C LEU A 194 6.40 -4.51 17.64
N ARG A 195 7.58 -4.30 18.27
CA ARG A 195 8.84 -4.89 17.81
C ARG A 195 8.87 -6.40 18.03
N HIS A 196 8.27 -6.85 19.13
CA HIS A 196 8.22 -8.26 19.55
C HIS A 196 6.76 -8.69 19.80
N PRO A 197 5.96 -8.88 18.72
CA PRO A 197 4.53 -9.14 18.86
C PRO A 197 4.18 -10.53 19.39
N GLY A 198 5.15 -11.40 19.66
CA GLY A 198 4.93 -12.76 20.17
C GLY A 198 4.68 -13.77 19.05
N THR A 199 5.19 -13.51 17.87
CA THR A 199 5.12 -14.44 16.74
C THR A 199 6.27 -15.45 16.76
N PRO A 200 6.15 -16.60 16.09
CA PRO A 200 7.27 -17.53 15.92
C PRO A 200 8.49 -16.94 15.19
N PHE A 201 8.34 -15.77 14.60
CA PHE A 201 9.37 -15.10 13.80
C PHE A 201 10.15 -14.03 14.56
N ASP A 202 9.77 -13.70 15.78
CA ASP A 202 10.37 -12.58 16.55
C ASP A 202 11.90 -12.69 16.70
N ALA A 203 12.43 -13.92 16.72
CA ALA A 203 13.87 -14.18 16.80
C ALA A 203 14.55 -14.31 15.41
N ASP A 204 13.80 -14.28 14.32
CA ASP A 204 14.36 -14.41 12.98
C ASP A 204 15.04 -13.08 12.57
N PRO A 205 16.33 -13.09 12.20
CA PRO A 205 17.04 -11.86 11.82
C PRO A 205 16.51 -11.21 10.52
N GLU A 206 15.67 -11.91 9.77
CA GLU A 206 15.01 -11.42 8.56
C GLU A 206 13.59 -10.92 8.81
N PHE A 207 13.04 -11.10 10.03
CA PHE A 207 11.75 -10.56 10.42
C PHE A 207 11.76 -9.02 10.36
N GLU A 208 10.70 -8.42 9.84
CA GLU A 208 10.61 -6.97 9.65
C GLU A 208 10.83 -6.21 10.96
N GLN A 209 11.89 -5.42 11.05
CA GLN A 209 12.16 -4.50 12.16
C GLN A 209 12.07 -3.06 11.67
N VAL A 210 11.27 -2.23 12.35
CA VAL A 210 11.01 -0.86 11.94
C VAL A 210 11.28 0.12 13.08
N ASP A 211 11.94 1.22 12.77
CA ASP A 211 12.08 2.38 13.65
C ASP A 211 10.79 3.20 13.65
N ILE A 212 9.79 2.76 14.44
CA ILE A 212 8.49 3.43 14.56
C ILE A 212 8.65 4.84 15.13
N ASP A 213 9.50 5.01 16.15
CA ASP A 213 9.72 6.30 16.81
C ASP A 213 10.37 7.32 15.85
N GLY A 214 11.43 6.90 15.16
CA GLY A 214 12.04 7.71 14.10
C GLY A 214 11.08 7.97 12.93
N GLY A 215 10.18 7.03 12.64
CA GLY A 215 9.12 7.19 11.64
C GLY A 215 8.13 8.32 11.98
N VAL A 216 7.66 8.38 13.23
CA VAL A 216 6.82 9.49 13.73
C VAL A 216 7.57 10.81 13.56
N THR A 217 8.83 10.86 14.00
CA THR A 217 9.68 12.05 13.89
C THR A 217 9.88 12.47 12.43
N ALA A 218 10.04 11.50 11.51
CA ALA A 218 10.21 11.78 10.09
C ALA A 218 8.94 12.41 9.47
N ILE A 219 7.74 11.96 9.88
CA ILE A 219 6.47 12.55 9.44
C ILE A 219 6.31 13.97 9.98
N ASP A 220 6.55 14.19 11.27
CA ASP A 220 6.42 15.50 11.92
C ASP A 220 7.36 16.55 11.29
N ARG A 221 8.55 16.13 10.84
CA ARG A 221 9.53 17.00 10.15
C ARG A 221 9.33 17.08 8.64
N GLY A 222 8.47 16.25 8.07
CA GLY A 222 8.32 16.09 6.61
C GLY A 222 7.56 17.22 5.91
N GLY A 223 7.06 18.21 6.65
CA GLY A 223 6.25 19.28 6.10
C GLY A 223 4.78 18.91 5.89
N PRO A 224 3.99 19.82 5.32
CA PRO A 224 2.55 19.61 5.13
C PRO A 224 2.27 18.55 4.04
N LEU A 225 1.14 17.86 4.18
CA LEU A 225 0.62 17.01 3.11
C LEU A 225 0.25 17.84 1.88
N PRO A 226 0.39 17.27 0.66
CA PRO A 226 -0.08 17.93 -0.55
C PRO A 226 -1.60 18.19 -0.48
N PRO A 227 -2.13 19.14 -1.29
CA PRO A 227 -3.56 19.48 -1.30
C PRO A 227 -4.40 18.42 -2.04
N VAL A 228 -4.38 17.20 -1.54
CA VAL A 228 -5.11 16.06 -2.09
C VAL A 228 -6.26 15.63 -1.17
N PRO A 229 -7.31 14.97 -1.69
CA PRO A 229 -8.38 14.44 -0.85
C PRO A 229 -7.87 13.30 0.03
N VAL A 230 -8.38 13.25 1.26
CA VAL A 230 -8.07 12.25 2.28
C VAL A 230 -9.37 11.67 2.81
N ALA A 231 -9.40 10.36 3.13
CA ALA A 231 -10.43 9.72 3.94
C ALA A 231 -9.77 8.94 5.08
N VAL A 232 -10.45 8.89 6.22
CA VAL A 232 -10.04 8.11 7.38
C VAL A 232 -11.14 7.10 7.71
N LEU A 233 -10.76 5.83 7.86
CA LEU A 233 -11.60 4.77 8.38
C LEU A 233 -11.09 4.38 9.75
N SER A 234 -11.98 4.18 10.71
CA SER A 234 -11.59 3.77 12.06
C SER A 234 -12.43 2.59 12.52
N LYS A 235 -11.79 1.70 13.25
CA LYS A 235 -12.42 0.59 13.96
C LYS A 235 -13.41 1.08 15.01
N THR A 236 -14.32 0.20 15.45
CA THR A 236 -15.18 0.43 16.62
C THR A 236 -14.98 -0.62 17.71
N GLU A 237 -14.50 -1.80 17.35
CA GLU A 237 -14.23 -2.89 18.29
C GLU A 237 -12.78 -2.82 18.83
N PRO A 238 -12.52 -3.40 20.02
CA PRO A 238 -11.19 -3.44 20.59
C PRO A 238 -10.16 -4.13 19.70
N PHE A 239 -8.87 -3.76 19.88
CA PHE A 239 -7.78 -4.51 19.24
C PHE A 239 -7.75 -5.96 19.71
N ALA A 240 -7.50 -6.88 18.79
CA ALA A 240 -6.96 -8.18 19.14
C ALA A 240 -5.50 -7.99 19.58
N ALA A 241 -5.27 -8.00 20.91
CA ALA A 241 -3.96 -7.69 21.47
C ALA A 241 -2.92 -8.75 21.11
N PRO A 242 -1.68 -8.32 20.72
CA PRO A 242 -0.54 -9.23 20.67
C PRO A 242 -0.33 -9.89 22.05
N PRO A 243 0.09 -11.16 22.09
CA PRO A 243 0.32 -11.88 23.36
C PRO A 243 1.29 -11.17 24.31
N THR A 244 2.20 -10.36 23.77
CA THR A 244 3.22 -9.60 24.50
C THR A 244 2.71 -8.27 25.07
N MET A 245 1.52 -7.81 24.68
CA MET A 245 0.93 -6.57 25.16
C MET A 245 0.13 -6.81 26.45
N SER A 246 0.48 -6.14 27.54
CA SER A 246 -0.28 -6.22 28.79
C SER A 246 -1.68 -5.62 28.62
N LYS A 247 -2.63 -6.10 29.46
CA LYS A 247 -4.00 -5.57 29.47
C LYS A 247 -4.04 -4.07 29.79
N ASP A 248 -3.16 -3.59 30.66
CA ASP A 248 -3.06 -2.18 31.03
C ASP A 248 -2.59 -1.34 29.83
N LEU A 249 -1.53 -1.78 29.15
CA LEU A 249 -1.03 -1.11 27.94
C LEU A 249 -2.09 -1.10 26.84
N LEU A 250 -2.80 -2.21 26.65
CA LEU A 250 -3.92 -2.29 25.69
C LEU A 250 -5.03 -1.27 26.02
N ALA A 251 -5.44 -1.18 27.29
CA ALA A 251 -6.47 -0.22 27.70
C ALA A 251 -6.03 1.24 27.43
N LYS A 252 -4.76 1.55 27.65
CA LYS A 252 -4.19 2.88 27.33
C LYS A 252 -4.16 3.14 25.83
N LEU A 253 -3.79 2.14 25.03
CA LEU A 253 -3.84 2.21 23.58
C LEU A 253 -5.28 2.47 23.09
N GLU A 254 -6.26 1.73 23.60
CA GLU A 254 -7.68 1.92 23.25
C GLU A 254 -8.18 3.33 23.60
N ALA A 255 -7.71 3.92 24.70
CA ALA A 255 -8.08 5.28 25.09
C ALA A 255 -7.37 6.36 24.23
N ALA A 256 -6.18 6.08 23.72
CA ALA A 256 -5.38 6.98 22.89
C ALA A 256 -5.75 6.93 21.41
N TRP A 257 -6.14 5.74 20.91
CA TRP A 257 -6.35 5.49 19.47
C TRP A 257 -7.40 6.42 18.83
N PRO A 258 -8.60 6.63 19.40
CA PRO A 258 -9.60 7.53 18.81
C PRO A 258 -9.09 8.98 18.67
N LYS A 259 -8.25 9.44 19.60
CA LYS A 259 -7.64 10.78 19.54
C LYS A 259 -6.65 10.87 18.38
N ALA A 260 -5.87 9.82 18.16
CA ALA A 260 -4.96 9.74 17.02
C ALA A 260 -5.71 9.69 15.68
N GLN A 261 -6.82 8.93 15.60
CA GLN A 261 -7.68 8.91 14.41
C GLN A 261 -8.29 10.28 14.14
N GLN A 262 -8.78 10.96 15.16
CA GLN A 262 -9.32 12.32 15.01
C GLN A 262 -8.26 13.31 14.53
N ALA A 263 -7.01 13.16 14.94
CA ALA A 263 -5.91 13.98 14.43
C ALA A 263 -5.65 13.74 12.93
N LEU A 264 -5.76 12.48 12.46
CA LEU A 264 -5.67 12.17 11.03
C LEU A 264 -6.81 12.84 10.23
N VAL A 265 -8.04 12.83 10.77
CA VAL A 265 -9.19 13.56 10.18
C VAL A 265 -8.91 15.05 10.07
N GLY A 266 -8.27 15.63 11.08
CA GLY A 266 -7.91 17.05 11.13
C GLY A 266 -6.80 17.48 10.19
N MET A 267 -6.05 16.54 9.59
CA MET A 267 -4.93 16.89 8.70
C MET A 267 -5.34 17.63 7.42
N ARG A 268 -6.58 17.44 6.96
CA ARG A 268 -7.11 18.13 5.76
C ARG A 268 -8.56 18.53 5.98
N PRO A 269 -8.98 19.69 5.45
CA PRO A 269 -10.40 20.07 5.42
C PRO A 269 -11.23 19.05 4.63
N GLN A 270 -12.49 18.87 5.03
CA GLN A 270 -13.45 18.00 4.36
C GLN A 270 -13.03 16.52 4.26
N THR A 271 -12.15 16.07 5.17
CA THR A 271 -11.79 14.64 5.31
C THR A 271 -13.01 13.87 5.84
N PRO A 272 -13.61 12.94 5.07
CA PRO A 272 -14.63 12.07 5.61
C PRO A 272 -14.00 11.12 6.64
N HIS A 273 -14.70 10.95 7.77
CA HIS A 273 -14.38 9.94 8.79
C HIS A 273 -15.45 8.87 8.77
N LEU A 274 -15.07 7.66 8.37
CA LEU A 274 -15.97 6.51 8.30
C LEU A 274 -15.68 5.57 9.47
N LEU A 275 -16.73 5.16 10.18
CA LEU A 275 -16.61 4.20 11.28
C LEU A 275 -16.99 2.81 10.78
N ALA A 276 -16.07 1.87 10.86
CA ALA A 276 -16.29 0.48 10.53
C ALA A 276 -16.96 -0.21 11.74
N THR A 277 -18.28 -0.10 11.81
CA THR A 277 -19.07 -0.60 12.95
C THR A 277 -18.99 -2.12 13.04
N GLY A 278 -18.53 -2.63 14.17
CA GLY A 278 -18.34 -4.07 14.39
C GLY A 278 -16.99 -4.60 13.89
N SER A 279 -16.12 -3.75 13.37
CA SER A 279 -14.77 -4.13 12.97
C SER A 279 -13.74 -3.76 14.03
N ASP A 280 -12.80 -4.66 14.26
CA ASP A 280 -11.56 -4.36 14.97
C ASP A 280 -10.55 -3.68 14.03
N HIS A 281 -9.27 -3.71 14.42
CA HIS A 281 -8.17 -3.08 13.67
C HIS A 281 -8.07 -3.49 12.19
N TYR A 282 -8.55 -4.68 11.83
CA TYR A 282 -8.46 -5.23 10.47
C TYR A 282 -9.66 -4.86 9.59
N VAL A 283 -10.00 -3.58 9.53
CA VAL A 283 -11.16 -3.07 8.78
C VAL A 283 -11.19 -3.58 7.34
N GLN A 284 -10.05 -3.71 6.68
CA GLN A 284 -9.96 -4.22 5.30
C GLN A 284 -10.35 -5.69 5.16
N LEU A 285 -10.35 -6.46 6.25
CA LEU A 285 -10.78 -7.87 6.28
C LEU A 285 -12.24 -8.00 6.67
N HIS A 286 -12.66 -7.27 7.72
CA HIS A 286 -13.98 -7.40 8.32
C HIS A 286 -15.04 -6.55 7.63
N ASP A 287 -14.65 -5.42 7.03
CA ASP A 287 -15.53 -4.45 6.35
C ASP A 287 -14.91 -4.00 5.00
N PRO A 288 -14.64 -4.95 4.07
CA PRO A 288 -13.96 -4.65 2.81
C PRO A 288 -14.75 -3.74 1.89
N ASP A 289 -16.08 -3.79 1.90
CA ASP A 289 -16.95 -2.94 1.09
C ASP A 289 -16.89 -1.47 1.53
N LEU A 290 -16.82 -1.19 2.83
CA LEU A 290 -16.59 0.15 3.35
C LEU A 290 -15.22 0.68 2.89
N THR A 291 -14.18 -0.16 2.96
CA THR A 291 -12.84 0.20 2.49
C THR A 291 -12.85 0.47 0.98
N ILE A 292 -13.50 -0.38 0.17
CA ILE A 292 -13.64 -0.19 -1.29
C ILE A 292 -14.41 1.10 -1.60
N ALA A 293 -15.50 1.38 -0.86
CA ALA A 293 -16.30 2.59 -1.03
C ALA A 293 -15.47 3.86 -0.72
N ALA A 294 -14.65 3.85 0.34
CA ALA A 294 -13.75 4.94 0.66
C ALA A 294 -12.70 5.19 -0.45
N VAL A 295 -12.12 4.12 -0.99
CA VAL A 295 -11.17 4.21 -2.11
C VAL A 295 -11.86 4.82 -3.33
N ARG A 296 -13.07 4.39 -3.67
CA ARG A 296 -13.85 4.96 -4.78
C ARG A 296 -14.15 6.44 -4.56
N LEU A 297 -14.61 6.81 -3.37
CA LEU A 297 -14.89 8.20 -3.02
C LEU A 297 -13.67 9.11 -3.24
N ILE A 298 -12.48 8.66 -2.80
CA ILE A 298 -11.26 9.45 -2.96
C ILE A 298 -10.77 9.45 -4.41
N ALA A 299 -10.93 8.37 -5.15
CA ALA A 299 -10.66 8.34 -6.59
C ALA A 299 -11.52 9.37 -7.34
N ASP A 300 -12.82 9.41 -7.07
CA ASP A 300 -13.76 10.35 -7.69
C ASP A 300 -13.45 11.81 -7.32
N ARG A 301 -13.18 12.11 -6.04
CA ARG A 301 -12.76 13.44 -5.60
C ARG A 301 -11.46 13.88 -6.25
N SER A 302 -10.51 12.96 -6.43
CA SER A 302 -9.24 13.26 -7.07
C SER A 302 -9.36 13.50 -8.57
N ALA A 303 -10.33 12.92 -9.23
CA ALA A 303 -10.65 13.18 -10.63
C ALA A 303 -11.30 14.56 -10.82
N ALA A 304 -12.21 14.93 -9.90
CA ALA A 304 -12.91 16.24 -9.94
C ALA A 304 -11.97 17.43 -9.64
N ALA A 305 -10.86 17.21 -8.94
CA ALA A 305 -9.86 18.24 -8.60
C ALA A 305 -8.85 18.52 -9.73
N ARG A 306 -9.07 18.02 -10.96
CA ARG A 306 -8.25 18.40 -12.12
C ARG A 306 -8.67 19.80 -12.59
N PRO A 307 -7.70 20.73 -12.80
CA PRO A 307 -8.00 22.03 -13.40
C PRO A 307 -8.46 21.91 -14.84
#